data_ed06d9779e2caff55a4c8de27a9fa063
#
_entry.id   ed06d9779e2caff55a4c8de27a9fa063
#
_cell.length_a   1.000
_cell.length_b   1.000
_cell.length_c   1.000
_cell.angle_alpha   90.00
_cell.angle_beta   90.00
_cell.angle_gamma   90.00
#
_symmetry.space_group_name_H-M   'P 1'
#
loop_
_entity.id
_entity.type
_entity.pdbx_description
1 polymer ?
#
loop_
_entity_poly.entity_id
_entity_poly.type
_entity_poly.pdbx_seq_one_letter_code
_entity_poly.pdbx_strand_id
1 'polypeptide(L)'
;MKRMTKIVSLLLVALLLFGCTKIPTTTPDLSGVASDTAVLTEAALAEIKALGESPDDNYRTFYEVFVYSFCDSDGDGIGDLNGLTSKLDYLQNLGITGIWLMPIHPSQSYHKYDVADYYDIDPQYGTLEDFDAFMAACSERGINVITDLVLNHTGNDHEWFLTAVDYLKNLPEGAEPNAEDCKYVGYYYFNQEGGSGWHQIPGTNWYYEGQFSPHMPDLDLANAQVRAEITSIMEFWIDRGVSGFRLDAVKEFYSGNIAANVEVLSWIQETATSIKEDCYLVGECWDSFGAVSQYYTSGLTSFFDFPFGNSNGKIASVIRAAGTANTVSSYAKALQQANEAYSAANPDYIDAPFLSNHDVGRIAGFVNRDENKMKMAAAMNILMSGSCFIYYGEEIGMLGSGNDPSKRAPMYWNAARDNGTTNPPPECELPDEYPLGSLEEQIGDDSSLYNYYRQVIAIRNAMPVIARGNTTAEEALNINCISAQRKTWGEEECIILMNINTEAAQVDLSAYADWTLAASLSADGGEIALDAGSLSLPAFGTAILVPAA
;
A
#
# COMPACT_ATOMS: atom_id res chain seq x y z
N MET A 1 44.59 56.84 44.55
CA MET A 1 45.69 55.85 44.81
C MET A 1 45.14 54.45 44.69
N LYS A 2 45.83 53.61 43.99
CA LYS A 2 45.69 52.19 43.69
C LYS A 2 44.93 51.82 42.40
N ARG A 3 45.70 51.53 41.50
CA ARG A 3 45.86 50.86 40.22
C ARG A 3 44.74 49.86 39.87
N MET A 4 44.15 50.13 38.72
CA MET A 4 43.42 49.15 37.86
C MET A 4 44.39 48.16 37.24
N THR A 5 44.11 46.90 37.38
CA THR A 5 44.75 45.83 36.59
C THR A 5 43.75 45.30 35.60
N LYS A 6 44.01 45.54 34.30
CA LYS A 6 43.24 44.97 33.17
C LYS A 6 43.56 43.49 33.05
N ILE A 7 42.55 42.62 33.15
CA ILE A 7 42.66 41.23 32.68
C ILE A 7 41.99 41.16 31.32
N VAL A 8 42.82 40.90 30.32
CA VAL A 8 42.40 40.60 28.95
C VAL A 8 41.99 39.12 28.93
N SER A 9 40.70 38.85 28.83
CA SER A 9 40.23 37.50 28.56
C SER A 9 40.24 37.23 27.06
N LEU A 10 41.14 36.37 26.65
CA LEU A 10 41.15 35.74 25.31
C LEU A 10 39.94 34.83 25.21
N LEU A 11 38.91 35.21 24.44
CA LEU A 11 37.88 34.29 23.99
C LEU A 11 38.43 33.40 22.91
N LEU A 12 38.72 32.15 23.25
CA LEU A 12 38.94 31.07 22.29
C LEU A 12 37.56 30.73 21.69
N VAL A 13 37.35 31.14 20.45
CA VAL A 13 36.22 30.64 19.64
C VAL A 13 36.64 29.24 19.20
N ALA A 14 36.16 28.22 19.90
CA ALA A 14 36.20 26.86 19.42
C ALA A 14 35.14 26.76 18.32
N LEU A 15 35.51 26.77 17.05
CA LEU A 15 34.73 26.26 15.96
C LEU A 15 34.49 24.75 16.23
N LEU A 16 33.36 24.41 16.76
CA LEU A 16 32.83 23.07 16.68
C LEU A 16 32.42 22.84 15.22
N LEU A 17 33.34 22.26 14.46
CA LEU A 17 33.01 21.53 13.24
C LEU A 17 32.14 20.35 13.70
N PHE A 18 30.83 20.51 13.62
CA PHE A 18 29.94 19.38 13.53
C PHE A 18 30.26 18.70 12.21
N GLY A 19 31.13 17.70 12.29
CA GLY A 19 31.26 16.75 11.22
C GLY A 19 29.90 16.12 11.03
N CYS A 20 29.34 16.22 9.83
CA CYS A 20 28.32 15.30 9.37
C CYS A 20 28.86 13.89 9.58
N THR A 21 28.51 13.27 10.67
CA THR A 21 28.59 11.82 10.79
C THR A 21 27.59 11.32 9.75
N LYS A 22 28.13 10.85 8.60
CA LYS A 22 27.34 10.02 7.71
C LYS A 22 26.68 8.98 8.59
N ILE A 23 25.35 9.02 8.66
CA ILE A 23 24.54 7.91 9.20
C ILE A 23 25.05 6.70 8.43
N PRO A 24 25.50 5.62 9.09
CA PRO A 24 25.87 4.42 8.36
C PRO A 24 24.62 4.00 7.59
N THR A 25 24.66 4.05 6.27
CA THR A 25 23.74 3.31 5.42
C THR A 25 24.05 1.83 5.70
N THR A 26 23.50 1.31 6.78
CA THR A 26 23.52 -0.12 7.02
C THR A 26 22.41 -0.73 6.18
N THR A 27 22.62 -0.79 4.87
CA THR A 27 22.20 -1.98 4.16
C THR A 27 22.63 -3.14 5.03
N PRO A 28 21.76 -4.10 5.37
CA PRO A 28 22.25 -5.33 5.96
C PRO A 28 23.41 -5.78 5.09
N ASP A 29 24.61 -5.87 5.67
CA ASP A 29 25.78 -6.31 4.94
C ASP A 29 25.56 -7.79 4.64
N LEU A 30 24.99 -8.07 3.47
CA LEU A 30 24.76 -9.42 2.96
C LEU A 30 26.08 -10.15 2.72
N SER A 31 27.23 -9.43 2.73
CA SER A 31 28.55 -10.02 2.52
C SER A 31 29.06 -10.84 3.72
N GLY A 32 28.42 -10.75 4.89
CA GLY A 32 28.80 -11.48 6.11
C GLY A 32 27.95 -12.72 6.41
N VAL A 33 26.81 -12.92 5.72
CA VAL A 33 25.93 -14.08 5.87
C VAL A 33 26.12 -15.03 4.69
N ALA A 34 27.32 -15.54 4.51
CA ALA A 34 27.56 -16.64 3.60
C ALA A 34 27.18 -17.97 4.30
N SER A 35 25.90 -18.25 4.40
CA SER A 35 25.44 -19.64 4.50
C SER A 35 25.23 -20.17 3.07
N ASP A 36 25.47 -21.47 2.85
CA ASP A 36 25.23 -22.12 1.55
C ASP A 36 23.77 -21.94 1.05
N THR A 37 22.85 -21.51 1.92
CA THR A 37 21.44 -21.24 1.67
C THR A 37 21.19 -19.93 0.93
N ALA A 38 21.81 -18.81 1.33
CA ALA A 38 21.63 -17.50 0.63
C ALA A 38 22.05 -17.54 -0.85
N VAL A 39 22.94 -18.46 -1.22
CA VAL A 39 23.38 -18.69 -2.61
C VAL A 39 22.28 -19.27 -3.48
N LEU A 40 21.39 -20.10 -2.93
CA LEU A 40 20.28 -20.72 -3.69
C LEU A 40 19.22 -19.66 -4.07
N THR A 41 18.84 -18.78 -3.15
CA THR A 41 17.89 -17.71 -3.43
C THR A 41 18.43 -16.74 -4.47
N GLU A 42 19.70 -16.32 -4.37
CA GLU A 42 20.29 -15.43 -5.38
C GLU A 42 20.43 -16.09 -6.75
N ALA A 43 20.72 -17.39 -6.82
CA ALA A 43 20.72 -18.13 -8.07
C ALA A 43 19.32 -18.21 -8.69
N ALA A 44 18.29 -18.52 -7.89
CA ALA A 44 16.90 -18.54 -8.34
C ALA A 44 16.43 -17.17 -8.84
N LEU A 45 16.78 -16.09 -8.13
CA LEU A 45 16.47 -14.73 -8.56
C LEU A 45 17.16 -14.35 -9.87
N ALA A 46 18.40 -14.80 -10.08
CA ALA A 46 19.12 -14.55 -11.34
C ALA A 46 18.46 -15.29 -12.52
N GLU A 47 18.02 -16.52 -12.31
CA GLU A 47 17.26 -17.29 -13.31
C GLU A 47 15.91 -16.63 -13.63
N ILE A 48 15.18 -16.16 -12.62
CA ILE A 48 13.91 -15.47 -12.80
C ILE A 48 14.11 -14.15 -13.58
N LYS A 49 15.10 -13.34 -13.21
CA LYS A 49 15.43 -12.08 -13.92
C LYS A 49 15.79 -12.30 -15.38
N ALA A 50 16.31 -13.48 -15.74
CA ALA A 50 16.60 -13.82 -17.12
C ALA A 50 15.34 -14.06 -17.99
N LEU A 51 14.15 -14.19 -17.38
CA LEU A 51 12.88 -14.34 -18.11
C LEU A 51 12.47 -13.05 -18.82
N GLY A 52 12.80 -11.88 -18.28
CA GLY A 52 12.45 -10.60 -18.88
C GLY A 52 12.43 -9.45 -17.87
N GLU A 53 11.88 -8.32 -18.32
CA GLU A 53 11.74 -7.09 -17.55
C GLU A 53 10.40 -6.42 -17.85
N SER A 54 9.75 -5.88 -16.80
CA SER A 54 8.50 -5.15 -16.95
C SER A 54 8.72 -3.77 -17.55
N PRO A 55 7.79 -3.30 -18.43
CA PRO A 55 7.73 -1.90 -18.83
C PRO A 55 7.63 -0.96 -17.61
N ASP A 56 8.20 0.23 -17.77
CA ASP A 56 8.04 1.31 -16.79
C ASP A 56 6.69 2.01 -17.01
N ASP A 57 5.67 1.55 -16.32
CA ASP A 57 4.30 2.04 -16.38
C ASP A 57 3.60 1.90 -15.01
N ASN A 58 2.28 2.04 -15.00
CA ASN A 58 1.49 2.00 -13.76
C ASN A 58 1.22 0.58 -13.19
N TYR A 59 1.66 -0.49 -13.86
CA TYR A 59 1.53 -1.87 -13.35
C TYR A 59 2.68 -2.22 -12.41
N ARG A 60 2.65 -1.68 -11.20
CA ARG A 60 3.74 -1.76 -10.23
C ARG A 60 3.47 -2.76 -9.10
N THR A 61 4.53 -3.08 -8.37
CA THR A 61 4.45 -3.73 -7.07
C THR A 61 4.67 -2.65 -6.02
N PHE A 62 3.56 -2.20 -5.41
CA PHE A 62 3.58 -1.16 -4.40
C PHE A 62 3.82 -1.73 -3.01
N TYR A 63 4.52 -0.97 -2.18
CA TYR A 63 4.71 -1.23 -0.77
C TYR A 63 4.08 -0.09 0.04
N GLU A 64 3.07 -0.41 0.85
CA GLU A 64 2.39 0.54 1.71
C GLU A 64 3.21 0.78 2.96
N VAL A 65 3.53 2.04 3.23
CA VAL A 65 4.35 2.48 4.37
C VAL A 65 3.57 3.40 5.29
N PHE A 66 3.48 3.02 6.56
CA PHE A 66 3.14 3.94 7.64
C PHE A 66 4.43 4.50 8.23
N VAL A 67 4.79 5.73 7.86
CA VAL A 67 6.07 6.37 8.21
C VAL A 67 6.32 6.33 9.71
N TYR A 68 5.31 6.65 10.54
CA TYR A 68 5.36 6.63 12.01
C TYR A 68 5.98 5.35 12.59
N SER A 69 5.65 4.20 12.00
CA SER A 69 6.02 2.87 12.52
C SER A 69 7.13 2.19 11.72
N PHE A 70 7.70 2.85 10.69
CA PHE A 70 8.60 2.18 9.78
C PHE A 70 10.06 2.22 10.23
N CYS A 71 10.67 3.39 10.29
CA CYS A 71 12.08 3.52 10.71
C CYS A 71 12.36 4.90 11.30
N ASP A 72 12.87 4.91 12.53
CA ASP A 72 13.32 6.10 13.26
C ASP A 72 14.79 6.35 12.97
N SER A 73 15.13 7.53 12.44
CA SER A 73 16.52 7.90 12.12
C SER A 73 17.17 8.85 13.12
N ASP A 74 16.40 9.58 13.91
CA ASP A 74 16.88 10.62 14.82
C ASP A 74 16.80 10.23 16.31
N GLY A 75 16.11 9.13 16.62
CA GLY A 75 16.04 8.53 17.97
C GLY A 75 14.94 9.10 18.85
N ASP A 76 13.93 9.76 18.30
CA ASP A 76 12.79 10.28 19.04
C ASP A 76 11.70 9.22 19.31
N GLY A 77 11.79 8.09 18.62
CA GLY A 77 10.89 6.95 18.72
C GLY A 77 9.77 6.97 17.70
N ILE A 78 9.74 7.91 16.76
CA ILE A 78 8.79 8.02 15.66
C ILE A 78 9.55 7.81 14.35
N GLY A 79 8.96 7.09 13.41
CA GLY A 79 9.55 6.92 12.10
C GLY A 79 9.49 8.21 11.27
N ASP A 80 10.47 8.42 10.42
CA ASP A 80 10.65 9.65 9.66
C ASP A 80 11.09 9.37 8.21
N LEU A 81 11.08 10.41 7.36
CA LEU A 81 11.43 10.31 5.95
C LEU A 81 12.89 9.93 5.72
N ASN A 82 13.81 10.36 6.59
CA ASN A 82 15.22 9.98 6.50
C ASN A 82 15.41 8.51 6.88
N GLY A 83 14.66 8.03 7.88
CA GLY A 83 14.61 6.62 8.25
C GLY A 83 14.07 5.76 7.11
N LEU A 84 12.97 6.17 6.48
CA LEU A 84 12.45 5.49 5.29
C LEU A 84 13.45 5.51 4.14
N THR A 85 14.09 6.65 3.87
CA THR A 85 15.13 6.78 2.84
C THR A 85 16.29 5.81 3.07
N SER A 86 16.68 5.59 4.33
CA SER A 86 17.73 4.63 4.70
C SER A 86 17.39 3.18 4.39
N LYS A 87 16.11 2.85 4.17
CA LYS A 87 15.60 1.50 3.89
C LYS A 87 15.24 1.28 2.41
N LEU A 88 15.51 2.23 1.52
CA LEU A 88 15.18 2.08 0.09
C LEU A 88 15.94 0.93 -0.59
N ASP A 89 17.17 0.64 -0.19
CA ASP A 89 17.90 -0.51 -0.73
C ASP A 89 17.26 -1.85 -0.33
N TYR A 90 16.67 -1.92 0.88
CA TYR A 90 15.87 -3.07 1.30
C TYR A 90 14.64 -3.24 0.40
N LEU A 91 13.89 -2.17 0.14
CA LEU A 91 12.69 -2.20 -0.71
C LEU A 91 13.05 -2.57 -2.16
N GLN A 92 14.14 -2.03 -2.70
CA GLN A 92 14.64 -2.38 -4.03
C GLN A 92 15.06 -3.86 -4.09
N ASN A 93 15.72 -4.40 -3.06
CA ASN A 93 16.12 -5.80 -2.98
C ASN A 93 14.91 -6.74 -2.83
N LEU A 94 13.83 -6.29 -2.20
CA LEU A 94 12.56 -7.01 -2.15
C LEU A 94 11.89 -7.06 -3.55
N GLY A 95 12.25 -6.14 -4.45
CA GLY A 95 11.69 -6.04 -5.81
C GLY A 95 10.56 -5.01 -5.92
N ILE A 96 10.42 -4.11 -4.95
CA ILE A 96 9.41 -3.05 -4.94
C ILE A 96 9.70 -2.02 -6.04
N THR A 97 8.67 -1.65 -6.78
CA THR A 97 8.73 -0.66 -7.86
C THR A 97 7.82 0.55 -7.62
N GLY A 98 7.04 0.52 -6.53
CA GLY A 98 6.22 1.64 -6.09
C GLY A 98 6.13 1.70 -4.56
N ILE A 99 5.99 2.89 -3.99
CA ILE A 99 5.72 3.11 -2.57
C ILE A 99 4.41 3.89 -2.45
N TRP A 100 3.53 3.43 -1.57
CA TRP A 100 2.39 4.20 -1.10
C TRP A 100 2.70 4.71 0.31
N LEU A 101 2.80 6.03 0.45
CA LEU A 101 2.90 6.69 1.74
C LEU A 101 1.49 6.93 2.31
N MET A 102 1.17 6.34 3.45
CA MET A 102 0.04 6.79 4.27
C MET A 102 0.20 8.28 4.59
N PRO A 103 -0.84 8.99 5.10
CA PRO A 103 -0.79 10.44 5.22
C PRO A 103 0.48 10.96 5.91
N ILE A 104 1.10 11.99 5.31
CA ILE A 104 2.38 12.57 5.73
C ILE A 104 2.25 14.04 6.17
N HIS A 105 1.04 14.58 6.10
CA HIS A 105 0.77 16.00 6.37
C HIS A 105 0.68 16.31 7.86
N PRO A 106 0.87 17.59 8.27
CA PRO A 106 0.60 18.05 9.62
C PRO A 106 -0.79 17.64 10.10
N SER A 107 -0.86 17.04 11.29
CA SER A 107 -2.08 16.50 11.87
C SER A 107 -1.94 16.34 13.38
N GLN A 108 -3.06 16.44 14.10
CA GLN A 108 -3.09 16.22 15.56
C GLN A 108 -3.02 14.73 15.94
N SER A 109 -3.44 13.83 15.04
CA SER A 109 -3.45 12.40 15.31
C SER A 109 -2.16 11.70 14.87
N TYR A 110 -1.90 10.54 15.48
CA TYR A 110 -0.76 9.70 15.09
C TYR A 110 -0.91 9.12 13.67
N HIS A 111 -2.15 8.95 13.19
CA HIS A 111 -2.46 8.34 11.89
C HIS A 111 -2.49 9.34 10.72
N LYS A 112 -2.53 10.64 11.03
CA LYS A 112 -2.43 11.75 10.07
C LYS A 112 -3.59 11.89 9.07
N TYR A 113 -4.72 11.19 9.26
CA TYR A 113 -5.89 11.35 8.37
C TYR A 113 -6.68 12.66 8.62
N ASP A 114 -6.54 13.31 9.77
CA ASP A 114 -7.09 14.64 10.07
C ASP A 114 -6.10 15.73 9.64
N VAL A 115 -6.03 15.99 8.33
CA VAL A 115 -5.04 16.89 7.72
C VAL A 115 -5.27 18.35 8.13
N ALA A 116 -4.24 18.97 8.71
CA ALA A 116 -4.24 20.37 9.11
C ALA A 116 -3.64 21.33 8.05
N ASP A 117 -2.73 20.83 7.20
CA ASP A 117 -2.13 21.55 6.09
C ASP A 117 -1.74 20.57 4.99
N TYR A 118 -2.29 20.73 3.77
CA TYR A 118 -1.99 19.87 2.64
C TYR A 118 -0.68 20.19 1.92
N TYR A 119 0.00 21.27 2.28
CA TYR A 119 1.18 21.77 1.57
C TYR A 119 2.49 21.58 2.34
N ASP A 120 2.45 20.89 3.48
CA ASP A 120 3.64 20.66 4.30
C ASP A 120 3.73 19.19 4.76
N ILE A 121 4.89 18.84 5.30
CA ILE A 121 5.19 17.56 5.94
C ILE A 121 4.99 17.71 7.44
N ASP A 122 4.40 16.71 8.09
CA ASP A 122 4.30 16.69 9.55
C ASP A 122 5.69 16.80 10.19
N PRO A 123 5.90 17.73 11.14
CA PRO A 123 7.20 17.93 11.78
C PRO A 123 7.80 16.68 12.44
N GLN A 124 6.99 15.68 12.77
CA GLN A 124 7.49 14.39 13.27
C GLN A 124 8.13 13.53 12.16
N TYR A 125 7.78 13.80 10.88
CA TYR A 125 8.28 13.03 9.73
C TYR A 125 9.43 13.73 9.00
N GLY A 126 9.66 15.00 9.27
CA GLY A 126 10.73 15.79 8.67
C GLY A 126 10.23 17.08 8.01
N THR A 127 10.86 17.45 6.93
CA THR A 127 10.61 18.69 6.17
C THR A 127 10.31 18.40 4.71
N LEU A 128 9.88 19.43 3.96
CA LEU A 128 9.75 19.32 2.50
C LEU A 128 11.09 19.01 1.81
N GLU A 129 12.20 19.50 2.34
CA GLU A 129 13.55 19.17 1.85
C GLU A 129 13.90 17.70 2.06
N ASP A 130 13.49 17.09 3.18
CA ASP A 130 13.66 15.65 3.42
C ASP A 130 12.78 14.84 2.47
N PHE A 131 11.56 15.30 2.19
CA PHE A 131 10.69 14.70 1.20
C PHE A 131 11.29 14.77 -0.21
N ASP A 132 11.79 15.93 -0.63
CA ASP A 132 12.43 16.10 -1.94
C ASP A 132 13.66 15.18 -2.08
N ALA A 133 14.44 15.00 -1.01
CA ALA A 133 15.58 14.08 -0.98
C ALA A 133 15.14 12.61 -1.07
N PHE A 134 14.06 12.23 -0.38
CA PHE A 134 13.44 10.91 -0.48
C PHE A 134 12.95 10.63 -1.91
N MET A 135 12.24 11.58 -2.53
CA MET A 135 11.76 11.46 -3.91
C MET A 135 12.90 11.27 -4.91
N ALA A 136 13.99 12.04 -4.76
CA ALA A 136 15.19 11.88 -5.59
C ALA A 136 15.81 10.49 -5.43
N ALA A 137 15.93 9.99 -4.18
CA ALA A 137 16.47 8.66 -3.90
C ALA A 137 15.57 7.51 -4.42
N CYS A 138 14.24 7.69 -4.42
CA CYS A 138 13.31 6.76 -5.04
C CYS A 138 13.47 6.75 -6.57
N SER A 139 13.54 7.92 -7.20
CA SER A 139 13.72 8.07 -8.64
C SER A 139 15.01 7.41 -9.14
N GLU A 140 16.12 7.54 -8.41
CA GLU A 140 17.40 6.87 -8.74
C GLU A 140 17.28 5.34 -8.76
N ARG A 141 16.28 4.78 -8.06
CA ARG A 141 16.02 3.34 -7.96
C ARG A 141 14.88 2.85 -8.86
N GLY A 142 14.25 3.74 -9.65
CA GLY A 142 13.08 3.42 -10.46
C GLY A 142 11.83 3.12 -9.61
N ILE A 143 11.75 3.66 -8.39
CA ILE A 143 10.62 3.50 -7.48
C ILE A 143 9.71 4.72 -7.60
N ASN A 144 8.46 4.50 -8.02
CA ASN A 144 7.43 5.54 -8.05
C ASN A 144 6.81 5.72 -6.66
N VAL A 145 6.40 6.93 -6.34
CA VAL A 145 5.78 7.23 -5.04
C VAL A 145 4.37 7.77 -5.27
N ILE A 146 3.40 7.21 -4.58
CA ILE A 146 2.06 7.80 -4.42
C ILE A 146 1.84 8.17 -2.96
N THR A 147 1.10 9.25 -2.74
CA THR A 147 0.73 9.72 -1.39
C THR A 147 -0.76 9.55 -1.14
N ASP A 148 -1.12 9.44 0.13
CA ASP A 148 -2.52 9.47 0.52
C ASP A 148 -3.09 10.87 0.31
N LEU A 149 -4.25 10.98 -0.30
CA LEU A 149 -4.97 12.23 -0.55
C LEU A 149 -6.34 12.15 0.11
N VAL A 150 -6.44 12.75 1.30
CA VAL A 150 -7.65 12.76 2.11
C VAL A 150 -8.54 13.92 1.67
N LEU A 151 -9.63 13.63 0.96
CA LEU A 151 -10.50 14.65 0.37
C LEU A 151 -11.90 14.70 0.97
N ASN A 152 -12.31 13.66 1.73
CA ASN A 152 -13.62 13.66 2.37
C ASN A 152 -13.75 14.75 3.44
N HIS A 153 -12.68 15.03 4.17
CA HIS A 153 -12.65 15.93 5.33
C HIS A 153 -11.27 16.56 5.50
N THR A 154 -11.19 17.55 6.37
CA THR A 154 -9.93 18.09 6.90
C THR A 154 -9.80 17.81 8.38
N GLY A 155 -8.67 18.14 9.01
CA GLY A 155 -8.58 18.30 10.45
C GLY A 155 -9.44 19.48 10.94
N ASN A 156 -9.96 19.39 12.16
CA ASN A 156 -10.69 20.53 12.75
C ASN A 156 -9.79 21.68 13.18
N ASP A 157 -8.48 21.53 13.05
CA ASP A 157 -7.44 22.55 13.20
C ASP A 157 -6.96 23.13 11.85
N HIS A 158 -7.49 22.66 10.72
CA HIS A 158 -7.18 23.21 9.41
C HIS A 158 -7.62 24.68 9.34
N GLU A 159 -6.80 25.55 8.73
CA GLU A 159 -7.05 26.99 8.64
C GLU A 159 -8.42 27.31 8.03
N TRP A 160 -8.86 26.55 7.03
CA TRP A 160 -10.18 26.74 6.40
C TRP A 160 -11.31 26.54 7.41
N PHE A 161 -11.26 25.48 8.22
CA PHE A 161 -12.28 25.18 9.20
C PHE A 161 -12.26 26.17 10.36
N LEU A 162 -11.06 26.49 10.88
CA LEU A 162 -10.92 27.48 11.96
C LEU A 162 -11.47 28.85 11.57
N THR A 163 -11.21 29.30 10.34
CA THR A 163 -11.71 30.59 9.83
C THR A 163 -13.23 30.57 9.67
N ALA A 164 -13.81 29.46 9.16
CA ALA A 164 -15.27 29.29 9.08
C ALA A 164 -15.92 29.33 10.46
N VAL A 165 -15.33 28.61 11.44
CA VAL A 165 -15.81 28.58 12.82
C VAL A 165 -15.74 29.97 13.48
N ASP A 166 -14.64 30.70 13.28
CA ASP A 166 -14.52 32.06 13.83
C ASP A 166 -15.57 33.01 13.21
N TYR A 167 -15.79 32.93 11.92
CA TYR A 167 -16.85 33.69 11.26
C TYR A 167 -18.24 33.38 11.84
N LEU A 168 -18.59 32.09 12.00
CA LEU A 168 -19.87 31.65 12.55
C LEU A 168 -20.08 32.09 14.02
N LYS A 169 -19.02 32.12 14.83
CA LYS A 169 -19.05 32.61 16.21
C LYS A 169 -19.34 34.11 16.29
N ASN A 170 -18.94 34.87 15.29
CA ASN A 170 -19.13 36.30 15.22
C ASN A 170 -20.36 36.74 14.40
N LEU A 171 -21.08 35.76 13.82
CA LEU A 171 -22.27 36.03 13.03
C LEU A 171 -23.40 36.57 13.93
N PRO A 172 -24.08 37.68 13.57
CA PRO A 172 -25.21 38.20 14.34
C PRO A 172 -26.35 37.17 14.47
N GLU A 173 -27.04 37.20 15.61
CA GLU A 173 -28.19 36.32 15.82
C GLU A 173 -29.25 36.44 14.70
N GLY A 174 -29.61 35.30 14.10
CA GLY A 174 -30.57 35.21 13.01
C GLY A 174 -30.00 35.61 11.63
N ALA A 175 -28.70 35.90 11.52
CA ALA A 175 -28.05 36.05 10.23
C ALA A 175 -27.67 34.69 9.65
N GLU A 176 -27.76 34.57 8.32
CA GLU A 176 -27.29 33.38 7.59
C GLU A 176 -25.84 33.55 7.15
N PRO A 177 -25.03 32.46 7.14
CA PRO A 177 -23.66 32.50 6.64
C PRO A 177 -23.61 32.92 5.16
N ASN A 178 -22.62 33.74 4.82
CA ASN A 178 -22.42 34.21 3.46
C ASN A 178 -20.99 33.93 2.99
N ALA A 179 -20.86 33.13 1.92
CA ALA A 179 -19.56 32.81 1.34
C ALA A 179 -18.84 34.01 0.66
N GLU A 180 -19.54 35.11 0.37
CA GLU A 180 -18.90 36.32 -0.10
C GLU A 180 -18.13 37.03 1.03
N ASP A 181 -18.58 36.89 2.28
CA ASP A 181 -17.92 37.45 3.45
C ASP A 181 -16.81 36.52 4.00
N CYS A 182 -17.06 35.24 3.94
CA CYS A 182 -16.09 34.18 4.33
C CYS A 182 -16.24 32.97 3.41
N LYS A 183 -15.34 32.80 2.43
CA LYS A 183 -15.42 31.67 1.47
C LYS A 183 -15.48 30.30 2.14
N TYR A 184 -14.84 30.16 3.30
CA TYR A 184 -14.70 28.88 3.98
C TYR A 184 -15.99 28.35 4.62
N VAL A 185 -17.03 29.19 4.83
CA VAL A 185 -18.34 28.67 5.26
C VAL A 185 -19.05 27.88 4.16
N GLY A 186 -18.60 28.03 2.91
CA GLY A 186 -19.06 27.21 1.80
C GLY A 186 -18.20 25.97 1.55
N TYR A 187 -17.09 25.76 2.29
CA TYR A 187 -16.23 24.59 2.11
C TYR A 187 -16.72 23.39 2.89
N TYR A 188 -17.54 23.60 3.93
CA TYR A 188 -18.06 22.59 4.85
C TYR A 188 -19.57 22.68 4.94
N TYR A 189 -20.20 21.65 5.44
CA TYR A 189 -21.63 21.64 5.70
C TYR A 189 -21.92 22.16 7.11
N PHE A 190 -22.75 23.20 7.21
CA PHE A 190 -23.18 23.80 8.48
C PHE A 190 -24.71 23.85 8.57
N ASN A 191 -25.28 23.57 9.76
CA ASN A 191 -26.69 23.75 10.06
C ASN A 191 -26.93 24.17 11.52
N GLN A 192 -28.19 24.48 11.88
CA GLN A 192 -28.60 24.80 13.26
C GLN A 192 -29.46 23.70 13.91
N GLU A 193 -29.69 22.61 13.22
CA GLU A 193 -30.58 21.51 13.67
C GLU A 193 -29.78 20.37 14.32
N GLY A 194 -28.49 20.21 13.95
CA GLY A 194 -27.67 19.08 14.34
C GLY A 194 -28.12 17.79 13.65
N GLY A 195 -27.77 16.66 14.24
CA GLY A 195 -28.12 15.33 13.71
C GLY A 195 -27.07 14.26 14.04
N SER A 196 -27.30 13.06 13.53
CA SER A 196 -26.27 12.00 13.58
C SER A 196 -25.10 12.38 12.67
N GLY A 197 -23.86 12.32 13.16
CA GLY A 197 -22.68 12.76 12.40
C GLY A 197 -22.47 14.29 12.39
N TRP A 198 -23.30 15.05 13.12
CA TRP A 198 -23.19 16.51 13.24
C TRP A 198 -22.69 16.92 14.61
N HIS A 199 -21.74 17.84 14.68
CA HIS A 199 -21.05 18.25 15.90
C HIS A 199 -21.25 19.75 16.15
N GLN A 200 -21.65 20.09 17.38
CA GLN A 200 -21.90 21.48 17.75
C GLN A 200 -20.59 22.28 17.84
N ILE A 201 -20.58 23.46 17.22
CA ILE A 201 -19.51 24.45 17.41
C ILE A 201 -19.70 25.07 18.81
N PRO A 202 -18.73 24.90 19.74
CA PRO A 202 -18.87 25.37 21.12
C PRO A 202 -19.20 26.86 21.20
N GLY A 203 -20.24 27.21 21.97
CA GLY A 203 -20.68 28.58 22.17
C GLY A 203 -21.58 29.16 21.08
N THR A 204 -22.04 28.35 20.13
CA THR A 204 -22.97 28.73 19.06
C THR A 204 -24.16 27.77 18.97
N ASN A 205 -25.13 28.08 18.09
CA ASN A 205 -26.19 27.15 17.69
C ASN A 205 -25.86 26.42 16.37
N TRP A 206 -24.64 26.59 15.87
CA TRP A 206 -24.21 25.98 14.63
C TRP A 206 -23.61 24.59 14.86
N TYR A 207 -23.85 23.68 13.93
CA TYR A 207 -23.28 22.35 13.86
C TYR A 207 -22.58 22.18 12.50
N TYR A 208 -21.52 21.39 12.46
CA TYR A 208 -20.85 20.98 11.22
C TYR A 208 -20.99 19.46 11.04
N GLU A 209 -20.99 19.00 9.79
CA GLU A 209 -20.90 17.59 9.48
C GLU A 209 -19.49 17.05 9.72
N GLY A 210 -19.38 15.87 10.29
CA GLY A 210 -18.13 15.16 10.56
C GLY A 210 -18.46 13.69 10.76
N GLN A 211 -18.73 12.98 9.64
CA GLN A 211 -19.25 11.62 9.68
C GLN A 211 -18.32 10.62 10.35
N PHE A 212 -16.99 10.80 10.21
CA PHE A 212 -16.00 9.93 10.84
C PHE A 212 -15.73 10.32 12.31
N SER A 213 -15.60 11.61 12.59
CA SER A 213 -15.16 12.08 13.90
C SER A 213 -15.44 13.58 14.07
N PRO A 214 -15.64 14.07 15.31
CA PRO A 214 -15.66 15.51 15.56
C PRO A 214 -14.34 16.23 15.24
N HIS A 215 -13.27 15.49 14.99
CA HIS A 215 -11.97 16.06 14.55
C HIS A 215 -11.84 16.12 13.03
N MET A 216 -12.82 15.63 12.28
CA MET A 216 -12.78 15.47 10.83
C MET A 216 -14.02 16.10 10.18
N PRO A 217 -14.09 17.45 10.05
CA PRO A 217 -15.19 18.15 9.37
C PRO A 217 -15.21 17.84 7.87
N ASP A 218 -16.38 17.44 7.36
CA ASP A 218 -16.57 16.98 5.98
C ASP A 218 -16.59 18.16 5.00
N LEU A 219 -15.87 18.00 3.87
CA LEU A 219 -15.75 18.98 2.79
C LEU A 219 -16.92 18.88 1.80
N ASP A 220 -17.42 20.02 1.32
CA ASP A 220 -18.36 20.07 0.20
C ASP A 220 -17.63 19.93 -1.14
N LEU A 221 -17.53 18.71 -1.65
CA LEU A 221 -16.90 18.40 -2.92
C LEU A 221 -17.70 18.86 -4.17
N ALA A 222 -18.91 19.37 -4.00
CA ALA A 222 -19.63 20.07 -5.06
C ALA A 222 -19.21 21.55 -5.19
N ASN A 223 -18.54 22.10 -4.16
CA ASN A 223 -18.10 23.50 -4.19
C ASN A 223 -16.92 23.70 -5.15
N ALA A 224 -17.08 24.59 -6.12
CA ALA A 224 -16.07 24.86 -7.14
C ALA A 224 -14.74 25.42 -6.56
N GLN A 225 -14.80 26.12 -5.42
CA GLN A 225 -13.60 26.63 -4.75
C GLN A 225 -12.85 25.51 -4.03
N VAL A 226 -13.57 24.56 -3.40
CA VAL A 226 -12.96 23.35 -2.83
C VAL A 226 -12.28 22.53 -3.93
N ARG A 227 -12.94 22.36 -5.07
CA ARG A 227 -12.33 21.67 -6.24
C ARG A 227 -11.08 22.38 -6.75
N ALA A 228 -11.06 23.71 -6.74
CA ALA A 228 -9.87 24.49 -7.13
C ALA A 228 -8.71 24.32 -6.13
N GLU A 229 -8.98 24.30 -4.83
CA GLU A 229 -7.96 24.01 -3.81
C GLU A 229 -7.39 22.58 -4.00
N ILE A 230 -8.25 21.58 -4.21
CA ILE A 230 -7.82 20.19 -4.46
C ILE A 230 -6.95 20.11 -5.73
N THR A 231 -7.30 20.81 -6.79
CA THR A 231 -6.47 20.90 -8.01
C THR A 231 -5.07 21.44 -7.67
N SER A 232 -5.00 22.53 -6.91
CA SER A 232 -3.72 23.13 -6.51
C SER A 232 -2.89 22.22 -5.60
N ILE A 233 -3.55 21.44 -4.73
CA ILE A 233 -2.88 20.43 -3.90
C ILE A 233 -2.26 19.33 -4.78
N MET A 234 -3.01 18.82 -5.77
CA MET A 234 -2.49 17.81 -6.69
C MET A 234 -1.31 18.35 -7.51
N GLU A 235 -1.41 19.57 -8.04
CA GLU A 235 -0.32 20.25 -8.76
C GLU A 235 0.94 20.35 -7.89
N PHE A 236 0.80 20.80 -6.64
CA PHE A 236 1.94 20.96 -5.72
C PHE A 236 2.72 19.67 -5.48
N TRP A 237 2.03 18.54 -5.28
CA TRP A 237 2.68 17.26 -5.02
C TRP A 237 3.22 16.61 -6.29
N ILE A 238 2.51 16.72 -7.42
CA ILE A 238 2.98 16.23 -8.72
C ILE A 238 4.26 16.99 -9.14
N ASP A 239 4.32 18.31 -8.95
CA ASP A 239 5.51 19.11 -9.23
C ASP A 239 6.72 18.69 -8.38
N ARG A 240 6.50 18.08 -7.20
CA ARG A 240 7.54 17.49 -6.35
C ARG A 240 7.91 16.04 -6.73
N GLY A 241 7.32 15.51 -7.81
CA GLY A 241 7.66 14.20 -8.34
C GLY A 241 6.72 13.06 -7.92
N VAL A 242 5.64 13.34 -7.16
CA VAL A 242 4.64 12.32 -6.82
C VAL A 242 4.01 11.78 -8.10
N SER A 243 3.95 10.45 -8.20
CA SER A 243 3.48 9.76 -9.41
C SER A 243 1.96 9.59 -9.46
N GLY A 244 1.28 9.84 -8.34
CA GLY A 244 -0.15 9.69 -8.23
C GLY A 244 -0.62 9.70 -6.77
N PHE A 245 -1.89 9.31 -6.57
CA PHE A 245 -2.50 9.41 -5.24
C PHE A 245 -3.35 8.18 -4.90
N ARG A 246 -3.36 7.82 -3.62
CA ARG A 246 -4.40 7.00 -3.04
C ARG A 246 -5.51 7.91 -2.51
N LEU A 247 -6.72 7.71 -2.96
CA LEU A 247 -7.89 8.48 -2.55
C LEU A 247 -8.57 7.79 -1.37
N ASP A 248 -8.59 8.49 -0.23
CA ASP A 248 -9.20 8.00 1.00
C ASP A 248 -10.73 7.97 0.89
N ALA A 249 -11.35 6.92 1.42
CA ALA A 249 -12.79 6.78 1.71
C ALA A 249 -13.73 7.26 0.59
N VAL A 250 -13.43 6.92 -0.68
CA VAL A 250 -14.14 7.51 -1.85
C VAL A 250 -15.65 7.23 -1.90
N LYS A 251 -16.14 6.22 -1.19
CA LYS A 251 -17.57 5.94 -1.11
C LYS A 251 -18.31 6.83 -0.12
N GLU A 252 -17.57 7.54 0.71
CA GLU A 252 -18.11 8.39 1.78
C GLU A 252 -18.16 9.88 1.37
N PHE A 253 -17.62 10.28 0.22
CA PHE A 253 -17.78 11.65 -0.32
C PHE A 253 -19.24 12.10 -0.35
N TYR A 254 -20.13 11.19 -0.70
CA TYR A 254 -21.59 11.28 -0.56
C TYR A 254 -22.09 9.92 -0.12
N SER A 255 -22.11 9.68 1.19
CA SER A 255 -22.48 8.38 1.78
C SER A 255 -23.77 7.81 1.21
N GLY A 256 -23.66 6.59 0.65
CA GLY A 256 -24.80 5.88 0.05
C GLY A 256 -25.24 6.37 -1.35
N ASN A 257 -24.54 7.33 -1.97
CA ASN A 257 -24.86 7.86 -3.29
C ASN A 257 -23.72 7.57 -4.31
N ILE A 258 -23.70 6.36 -4.86
CA ILE A 258 -22.68 5.91 -5.83
C ILE A 258 -22.59 6.88 -7.03
N ALA A 259 -23.73 7.39 -7.55
CA ALA A 259 -23.71 8.25 -8.73
C ALA A 259 -23.00 9.59 -8.46
N ALA A 260 -23.19 10.19 -7.28
CA ALA A 260 -22.50 11.40 -6.88
C ALA A 260 -20.99 11.14 -6.66
N ASN A 261 -20.64 10.02 -6.02
CA ASN A 261 -19.25 9.63 -5.84
C ASN A 261 -18.54 9.39 -7.17
N VAL A 262 -19.19 8.73 -8.13
CA VAL A 262 -18.68 8.50 -9.49
C VAL A 262 -18.44 9.84 -10.21
N GLU A 263 -19.32 10.84 -10.06
CA GLU A 263 -19.12 12.17 -10.66
C GLU A 263 -17.85 12.85 -10.09
N VAL A 264 -17.70 12.85 -8.76
CA VAL A 264 -16.50 13.43 -8.12
C VAL A 264 -15.23 12.72 -8.57
N LEU A 265 -15.25 11.40 -8.61
CA LEU A 265 -14.09 10.59 -9.04
C LEU A 265 -13.75 10.81 -10.50
N SER A 266 -14.75 10.98 -11.38
CA SER A 266 -14.52 11.35 -12.80
C SER A 266 -13.81 12.69 -12.89
N TRP A 267 -14.28 13.69 -12.12
CA TRP A 267 -13.64 14.99 -12.07
C TRP A 267 -12.19 14.91 -11.55
N ILE A 268 -11.94 14.12 -10.48
CA ILE A 268 -10.57 13.94 -9.94
C ILE A 268 -9.66 13.29 -10.99
N GLN A 269 -10.12 12.23 -11.68
CA GLN A 269 -9.36 11.55 -12.72
C GLN A 269 -9.02 12.50 -13.87
N GLU A 270 -9.99 13.25 -14.38
CA GLU A 270 -9.80 14.23 -15.45
C GLU A 270 -8.81 15.33 -15.03
N THR A 271 -8.92 15.81 -13.79
CA THR A 271 -8.01 16.84 -13.24
C THR A 271 -6.59 16.30 -13.13
N ALA A 272 -6.40 15.15 -12.48
CA ALA A 272 -5.09 14.55 -12.27
C ALA A 272 -4.37 14.27 -13.61
N THR A 273 -5.08 13.69 -14.59
CA THR A 273 -4.51 13.41 -15.92
C THR A 273 -4.24 14.68 -16.73
N SER A 274 -4.94 15.78 -16.47
CA SER A 274 -4.64 17.07 -17.09
C SER A 274 -3.33 17.69 -16.57
N ILE A 275 -2.95 17.37 -15.33
CA ILE A 275 -1.69 17.82 -14.70
C ILE A 275 -0.55 16.89 -15.14
N LYS A 276 -0.76 15.57 -15.07
CA LYS A 276 0.20 14.53 -15.42
C LYS A 276 -0.52 13.39 -16.13
N GLU A 277 -0.24 13.17 -17.41
CA GLU A 277 -0.95 12.24 -18.30
C GLU A 277 -1.02 10.81 -17.72
N ASP A 278 0.06 10.33 -17.11
CA ASP A 278 0.20 9.01 -16.50
C ASP A 278 0.01 9.01 -14.97
N CYS A 279 -0.68 10.02 -14.41
CA CYS A 279 -0.97 10.09 -12.98
C CYS A 279 -1.76 8.86 -12.52
N TYR A 280 -1.18 8.09 -11.61
CA TYR A 280 -1.81 6.88 -11.08
C TYR A 280 -2.74 7.20 -9.91
N LEU A 281 -4.01 6.84 -10.04
CA LEU A 281 -5.00 7.03 -8.98
C LEU A 281 -5.55 5.68 -8.52
N VAL A 282 -5.56 5.45 -7.21
CA VAL A 282 -6.20 4.28 -6.60
C VAL A 282 -7.17 4.70 -5.51
N GLY A 283 -8.44 4.33 -5.65
CA GLY A 283 -9.52 4.69 -4.71
C GLY A 283 -9.74 3.60 -3.65
N GLU A 284 -9.93 4.02 -2.40
CA GLU A 284 -10.42 3.13 -1.36
C GLU A 284 -11.94 3.03 -1.41
N CYS A 285 -12.43 1.95 -2.01
CA CYS A 285 -13.85 1.59 -2.02
C CYS A 285 -14.05 0.29 -1.25
N TRP A 286 -14.14 0.39 0.07
CA TRP A 286 -14.37 -0.78 0.93
C TRP A 286 -15.82 -1.24 0.84
N ASP A 287 -16.13 -2.01 -0.19
CA ASP A 287 -17.49 -2.44 -0.48
C ASP A 287 -17.50 -3.80 -1.21
N SER A 288 -18.67 -4.24 -1.59
CA SER A 288 -18.91 -5.46 -2.34
C SER A 288 -18.39 -5.38 -3.78
N PHE A 289 -18.12 -6.52 -4.38
CA PHE A 289 -17.74 -6.65 -5.78
C PHE A 289 -18.66 -5.86 -6.74
N GLY A 290 -19.99 -5.93 -6.52
CA GLY A 290 -20.95 -5.21 -7.36
C GLY A 290 -20.88 -3.68 -7.21
N ALA A 291 -20.51 -3.16 -6.04
CA ALA A 291 -20.30 -1.74 -5.83
C ALA A 291 -18.98 -1.28 -6.48
N VAL A 292 -17.86 -1.95 -6.21
CA VAL A 292 -16.56 -1.64 -6.81
C VAL A 292 -16.65 -1.62 -8.33
N SER A 293 -17.35 -2.60 -8.96
CA SER A 293 -17.58 -2.61 -10.41
C SER A 293 -18.29 -1.35 -10.92
N GLN A 294 -19.22 -0.79 -10.13
CA GLN A 294 -19.91 0.45 -10.50
C GLN A 294 -18.98 1.67 -10.39
N TYR A 295 -18.11 1.70 -9.38
CA TYR A 295 -17.16 2.80 -9.22
C TYR A 295 -16.16 2.91 -10.38
N TYR A 296 -15.78 1.81 -11.03
CA TYR A 296 -14.94 1.85 -12.23
C TYR A 296 -15.56 2.64 -13.40
N THR A 297 -16.89 2.84 -13.42
CA THR A 297 -17.54 3.72 -14.43
C THR A 297 -17.14 5.19 -14.30
N SER A 298 -16.48 5.59 -13.23
CA SER A 298 -15.87 6.93 -13.08
C SER A 298 -14.69 7.18 -14.01
N GLY A 299 -14.10 6.13 -14.58
CA GLY A 299 -12.84 6.21 -15.32
C GLY A 299 -11.60 6.26 -14.42
N LEU A 300 -11.76 6.21 -13.08
CA LEU A 300 -10.62 6.14 -12.18
C LEU A 300 -9.75 4.92 -12.53
N THR A 301 -8.42 5.11 -12.46
CA THR A 301 -7.47 4.07 -12.89
C THR A 301 -7.62 2.78 -12.10
N SER A 302 -7.68 2.87 -10.76
CA SER A 302 -7.69 1.69 -9.87
C SER A 302 -8.62 1.85 -8.69
N PHE A 303 -9.07 0.71 -8.17
CA PHE A 303 -9.67 0.60 -6.83
C PHE A 303 -9.05 -0.58 -6.11
N PHE A 304 -8.82 -0.46 -4.78
CA PHE A 304 -8.40 -1.59 -3.96
C PHE A 304 -9.43 -2.71 -4.02
N ASP A 305 -8.96 -3.91 -4.35
CA ASP A 305 -9.82 -5.08 -4.54
C ASP A 305 -10.20 -5.75 -3.21
N PHE A 306 -11.01 -5.06 -2.39
CA PHE A 306 -11.57 -5.59 -1.14
C PHE A 306 -12.30 -6.93 -1.29
N PRO A 307 -13.00 -7.21 -2.39
CA PRO A 307 -13.54 -8.55 -2.68
C PRO A 307 -12.52 -9.69 -2.61
N PHE A 308 -11.25 -9.44 -2.93
CA PHE A 308 -10.18 -10.43 -2.87
C PHE A 308 -9.30 -10.28 -1.63
N GLY A 309 -9.04 -9.06 -1.17
CA GLY A 309 -8.24 -8.74 0.00
C GLY A 309 -8.95 -8.96 1.33
N ASN A 310 -8.27 -8.64 2.43
CA ASN A 310 -8.70 -8.72 3.83
C ASN A 310 -9.13 -10.12 4.35
N SER A 311 -9.52 -10.18 5.62
CA SER A 311 -9.86 -11.45 6.30
C SER A 311 -11.12 -12.15 5.78
N ASN A 312 -12.00 -11.44 5.09
CA ASN A 312 -13.24 -11.96 4.52
C ASN A 312 -13.19 -12.06 2.99
N GLY A 313 -12.10 -11.63 2.37
CA GLY A 313 -11.92 -11.66 0.93
C GLY A 313 -11.75 -13.08 0.36
N LYS A 314 -11.70 -13.13 -0.95
CA LYS A 314 -11.65 -14.38 -1.71
C LYS A 314 -10.39 -15.19 -1.40
N ILE A 315 -9.22 -14.54 -1.31
CA ILE A 315 -7.94 -15.19 -1.03
C ILE A 315 -7.99 -15.86 0.36
N ALA A 316 -8.36 -15.12 1.41
CA ALA A 316 -8.46 -15.66 2.76
C ALA A 316 -9.46 -16.82 2.86
N SER A 317 -10.59 -16.72 2.16
CA SER A 317 -11.60 -17.78 2.12
C SER A 317 -11.05 -19.06 1.50
N VAL A 318 -10.35 -18.96 0.38
CA VAL A 318 -9.78 -20.09 -0.35
C VAL A 318 -8.64 -20.74 0.44
N ILE A 319 -7.73 -19.95 1.00
CA ILE A 319 -6.60 -20.45 1.81
C ILE A 319 -7.08 -21.17 3.08
N ARG A 320 -8.10 -20.65 3.76
CA ARG A 320 -8.67 -21.32 4.95
C ARG A 320 -9.34 -22.64 4.61
N ALA A 321 -9.88 -22.75 3.39
CA ALA A 321 -10.53 -23.96 2.87
C ALA A 321 -9.57 -24.82 2.02
N ALA A 322 -8.26 -24.68 2.20
CA ALA A 322 -7.26 -25.48 1.47
C ALA A 322 -7.60 -26.99 1.54
N GLY A 323 -7.48 -27.68 0.40
CA GLY A 323 -7.91 -29.08 0.25
C GLY A 323 -9.39 -29.26 -0.10
N THR A 324 -10.19 -28.17 -0.20
CA THR A 324 -11.60 -28.25 -0.62
C THR A 324 -11.74 -27.87 -2.09
N ALA A 325 -11.83 -28.87 -2.97
CA ALA A 325 -11.75 -28.73 -4.43
C ALA A 325 -12.63 -27.62 -5.02
N ASN A 326 -13.92 -27.60 -4.69
CA ASN A 326 -14.84 -26.58 -5.24
C ASN A 326 -14.51 -25.14 -4.80
N THR A 327 -13.98 -24.98 -3.60
CA THR A 327 -13.57 -23.66 -3.09
C THR A 327 -12.29 -23.21 -3.77
N VAL A 328 -11.32 -24.10 -3.93
CA VAL A 328 -10.05 -23.81 -4.61
C VAL A 328 -10.28 -23.42 -6.07
N SER A 329 -11.01 -24.25 -6.83
CA SER A 329 -11.30 -23.97 -8.25
C SER A 329 -12.13 -22.69 -8.46
N SER A 330 -12.84 -22.22 -7.44
CA SER A 330 -13.60 -20.97 -7.51
C SER A 330 -12.72 -19.71 -7.52
N TYR A 331 -11.41 -19.82 -7.20
CA TYR A 331 -10.51 -18.67 -7.21
C TYR A 331 -10.26 -18.16 -8.64
N ALA A 332 -9.82 -19.03 -9.55
CA ALA A 332 -9.58 -18.65 -10.96
C ALA A 332 -10.87 -18.12 -11.63
N LYS A 333 -12.03 -18.71 -11.31
CA LYS A 333 -13.33 -18.22 -11.81
C LYS A 333 -13.69 -16.83 -11.28
N ALA A 334 -13.36 -16.55 -10.02
CA ALA A 334 -13.59 -15.22 -9.46
C ALA A 334 -12.68 -14.17 -10.11
N LEU A 335 -11.42 -14.51 -10.40
CA LEU A 335 -10.49 -13.63 -11.13
C LEU A 335 -11.01 -13.32 -12.54
N GLN A 336 -11.49 -14.33 -13.28
CA GLN A 336 -12.10 -14.12 -14.58
C GLN A 336 -13.32 -13.19 -14.47
N GLN A 337 -14.20 -13.44 -13.51
CA GLN A 337 -15.41 -12.64 -13.30
C GLN A 337 -15.07 -11.18 -12.97
N ALA A 338 -14.04 -10.93 -12.15
CA ALA A 338 -13.56 -9.59 -11.84
C ALA A 338 -13.01 -8.90 -13.10
N ASN A 339 -12.14 -9.58 -13.84
CA ASN A 339 -11.59 -9.05 -15.07
C ASN A 339 -12.68 -8.67 -16.08
N GLU A 340 -13.69 -9.52 -16.28
CA GLU A 340 -14.81 -9.27 -17.19
C GLU A 340 -15.66 -8.06 -16.72
N ALA A 341 -15.94 -7.94 -15.42
CA ALA A 341 -16.78 -6.87 -14.90
C ALA A 341 -16.07 -5.52 -14.88
N TYR A 342 -14.82 -5.48 -14.43
CA TYR A 342 -14.05 -4.24 -14.33
C TYR A 342 -13.69 -3.70 -15.71
N SER A 343 -13.25 -4.56 -16.65
CA SER A 343 -12.95 -4.14 -18.03
C SER A 343 -14.19 -3.68 -18.80
N ALA A 344 -15.37 -4.23 -18.48
CA ALA A 344 -16.61 -3.75 -19.06
C ALA A 344 -17.04 -2.37 -18.56
N ALA A 345 -16.67 -2.02 -17.31
CA ALA A 345 -16.95 -0.73 -16.70
C ALA A 345 -15.91 0.34 -17.11
N ASN A 346 -14.64 -0.03 -17.14
CA ASN A 346 -13.51 0.81 -17.56
C ASN A 346 -12.51 -0.05 -18.34
N PRO A 347 -12.40 0.09 -19.68
CA PRO A 347 -11.46 -0.70 -20.48
C PRO A 347 -9.98 -0.51 -20.10
N ASP A 348 -9.65 0.64 -19.52
CA ASP A 348 -8.28 1.01 -19.12
C ASP A 348 -8.02 0.79 -17.62
N TYR A 349 -8.88 0.04 -16.93
CA TYR A 349 -8.72 -0.23 -15.50
C TYR A 349 -7.42 -0.97 -15.21
N ILE A 350 -6.85 -0.67 -14.08
CA ILE A 350 -5.75 -1.41 -13.46
C ILE A 350 -6.26 -1.88 -12.10
N ASP A 351 -6.36 -3.18 -11.89
CA ASP A 351 -6.77 -3.72 -10.59
C ASP A 351 -5.75 -3.38 -9.50
N ALA A 352 -6.16 -3.32 -8.23
CA ALA A 352 -5.28 -3.04 -7.10
C ALA A 352 -5.42 -4.12 -6.01
N PRO A 353 -4.90 -5.34 -6.26
CA PRO A 353 -4.98 -6.42 -5.29
C PRO A 353 -4.06 -6.18 -4.08
N PHE A 354 -4.54 -6.59 -2.90
CA PHE A 354 -3.82 -6.52 -1.62
C PHE A 354 -4.29 -7.66 -0.69
N LEU A 355 -3.50 -8.00 0.34
CA LEU A 355 -3.90 -8.96 1.37
C LEU A 355 -4.33 -8.26 2.66
N SER A 356 -3.53 -7.36 3.12
CA SER A 356 -3.75 -6.54 4.32
C SER A 356 -3.34 -5.10 4.06
N ASN A 357 -3.84 -4.19 4.91
CA ASN A 357 -3.44 -2.79 4.94
C ASN A 357 -3.52 -2.26 6.38
N HIS A 358 -3.36 -0.97 6.57
CA HIS A 358 -3.38 -0.31 7.88
C HIS A 358 -4.75 -0.35 8.61
N ASP A 359 -5.86 -0.70 7.91
CA ASP A 359 -7.22 -0.74 8.44
C ASP A 359 -7.75 -2.17 8.62
N VAL A 360 -7.15 -3.15 7.95
CA VAL A 360 -7.54 -4.56 8.09
C VAL A 360 -6.49 -5.38 8.83
N GLY A 361 -6.91 -6.47 9.45
CA GLY A 361 -5.97 -7.37 10.14
C GLY A 361 -4.93 -7.96 9.18
N ARG A 362 -3.73 -8.21 9.70
CA ARG A 362 -2.62 -8.78 8.92
C ARG A 362 -2.87 -10.24 8.55
N ILE A 363 -2.43 -10.64 7.36
CA ILE A 363 -2.64 -12.00 6.79
C ILE A 363 -2.22 -13.11 7.74
N ALA A 364 -1.09 -12.96 8.43
CA ALA A 364 -0.58 -13.94 9.38
C ALA A 364 -1.62 -14.33 10.45
N GLY A 365 -2.46 -13.38 10.89
CA GLY A 365 -3.50 -13.62 11.87
C GLY A 365 -4.62 -14.51 11.35
N PHE A 366 -5.15 -14.23 10.17
CA PHE A 366 -6.32 -14.96 9.66
C PHE A 366 -6.00 -16.26 8.90
N VAL A 367 -4.71 -16.60 8.75
CA VAL A 367 -4.26 -17.94 8.33
C VAL A 367 -3.65 -18.75 9.49
N ASN A 368 -3.91 -18.35 10.74
CA ASN A 368 -3.45 -19.01 11.97
C ASN A 368 -1.92 -19.16 12.07
N ARG A 369 -1.16 -18.18 11.58
CA ARG A 369 0.31 -18.16 11.59
C ARG A 369 0.95 -19.32 10.82
N ASP A 370 0.21 -19.95 9.91
CA ASP A 370 0.70 -21.04 9.05
C ASP A 370 1.53 -20.43 7.92
N GLU A 371 2.83 -20.63 7.94
CA GLU A 371 3.78 -20.04 6.99
C GLU A 371 3.50 -20.47 5.55
N ASN A 372 3.18 -21.75 5.30
CA ASN A 372 2.87 -22.24 3.96
C ASN A 372 1.60 -21.58 3.40
N LYS A 373 0.62 -21.31 4.26
CA LYS A 373 -0.58 -20.57 3.87
C LYS A 373 -0.27 -19.09 3.62
N MET A 374 0.62 -18.47 4.40
CA MET A 374 1.08 -17.09 4.13
C MET A 374 1.79 -17.01 2.77
N LYS A 375 2.72 -17.92 2.49
CA LYS A 375 3.42 -18.03 1.20
C LYS A 375 2.44 -18.20 0.04
N MET A 376 1.48 -19.13 0.13
CA MET A 376 0.48 -19.31 -0.92
C MET A 376 -0.43 -18.09 -1.07
N ALA A 377 -0.84 -17.43 0.02
CA ALA A 377 -1.63 -16.19 -0.06
C ALA A 377 -0.86 -15.07 -0.76
N ALA A 378 0.44 -14.94 -0.48
CA ALA A 378 1.33 -14.00 -1.18
C ALA A 378 1.37 -14.29 -2.69
N ALA A 379 1.56 -15.55 -3.09
CA ALA A 379 1.54 -15.94 -4.50
C ALA A 379 0.18 -15.65 -5.15
N MET A 380 -0.94 -15.94 -4.46
CA MET A 380 -2.28 -15.63 -4.96
C MET A 380 -2.47 -14.13 -5.20
N ASN A 381 -2.01 -13.27 -4.28
CA ASN A 381 -2.14 -11.82 -4.38
C ASN A 381 -1.20 -11.24 -5.44
N ILE A 382 0.11 -11.51 -5.30
CA ILE A 382 1.16 -10.90 -6.12
C ILE A 382 1.05 -11.33 -7.60
N LEU A 383 0.55 -12.52 -7.88
CA LEU A 383 0.36 -13.00 -9.26
C LEU A 383 -1.02 -12.65 -9.85
N MET A 384 -1.84 -11.82 -9.19
CA MET A 384 -3.03 -11.20 -9.82
C MET A 384 -2.61 -10.16 -10.87
N SER A 385 -3.52 -9.86 -11.80
CA SER A 385 -3.36 -8.71 -12.71
C SER A 385 -3.53 -7.39 -11.94
N GLY A 386 -3.04 -6.29 -12.51
CA GLY A 386 -3.13 -4.97 -11.91
C GLY A 386 -1.85 -4.51 -11.22
N SER A 387 -1.91 -3.53 -10.34
CA SER A 387 -0.84 -3.06 -9.45
C SER A 387 -1.03 -3.68 -8.08
N CYS A 388 -0.09 -4.54 -7.68
CA CYS A 388 -0.17 -5.28 -6.42
C CYS A 388 0.32 -4.40 -5.26
N PHE A 389 -0.38 -4.46 -4.12
CA PHE A 389 -0.02 -3.75 -2.89
C PHE A 389 0.37 -4.73 -1.79
N ILE A 390 1.48 -4.44 -1.11
CA ILE A 390 2.02 -5.19 0.02
C ILE A 390 2.14 -4.25 1.20
N TYR A 391 1.52 -4.58 2.32
CA TYR A 391 1.58 -3.78 3.54
C TYR A 391 2.89 -4.07 4.30
N TYR A 392 3.60 -3.04 4.78
CA TYR A 392 4.90 -3.22 5.44
C TYR A 392 4.86 -4.31 6.53
N GLY A 393 5.88 -5.16 6.53
CA GLY A 393 5.99 -6.28 7.46
C GLY A 393 5.14 -7.51 7.12
N GLU A 394 4.35 -7.46 6.03
CA GLU A 394 3.60 -8.62 5.53
C GLU A 394 4.57 -9.72 5.06
N GLU A 395 5.65 -9.33 4.39
CA GLU A 395 6.71 -10.18 3.87
C GLU A 395 7.53 -10.91 4.95
N ILE A 396 7.42 -10.49 6.20
CA ILE A 396 8.04 -11.17 7.35
C ILE A 396 7.02 -11.79 8.30
N GLY A 397 5.74 -11.77 7.94
CA GLY A 397 4.67 -12.40 8.73
C GLY A 397 4.34 -11.65 10.02
N MET A 398 4.45 -10.33 10.05
CA MET A 398 4.03 -9.53 11.22
C MET A 398 2.57 -9.78 11.56
N LEU A 399 2.28 -9.75 12.85
CA LEU A 399 0.93 -9.85 13.42
C LEU A 399 0.37 -8.46 13.71
N GLY A 400 -0.95 -8.34 13.67
CA GLY A 400 -1.69 -7.14 14.05
C GLY A 400 -3.17 -7.30 13.72
N SER A 401 -4.02 -7.07 14.72
CA SER A 401 -5.48 -7.17 14.60
C SER A 401 -6.16 -6.42 15.75
N GLY A 402 -7.47 -6.33 15.74
CA GLY A 402 -8.21 -5.62 16.76
C GLY A 402 -8.34 -4.13 16.44
N ASN A 403 -7.85 -3.26 17.35
CA ASN A 403 -7.84 -1.82 17.13
C ASN A 403 -6.83 -1.39 16.06
N ASP A 404 -7.00 -0.21 15.49
CA ASP A 404 -6.15 0.25 14.38
C ASP A 404 -4.67 0.40 14.76
N PRO A 405 -4.31 0.95 15.94
CA PRO A 405 -2.91 1.02 16.34
C PRO A 405 -2.18 -0.32 16.32
N SER A 406 -2.86 -1.42 16.68
CA SER A 406 -2.27 -2.77 16.72
C SER A 406 -2.01 -3.35 15.31
N LYS A 407 -2.71 -2.88 14.28
CA LYS A 407 -2.44 -3.22 12.87
C LYS A 407 -1.23 -2.45 12.32
N ARG A 408 -0.89 -1.32 12.96
CA ARG A 408 0.16 -0.35 12.59
C ARG A 408 1.40 -0.45 13.50
N ALA A 409 1.66 -1.65 14.02
CA ALA A 409 2.79 -1.93 14.92
C ALA A 409 4.14 -1.60 14.24
N PRO A 410 5.18 -1.25 15.02
CA PRO A 410 6.52 -0.97 14.53
C PRO A 410 7.09 -2.11 13.68
N MET A 411 7.74 -1.76 12.58
CA MET A 411 8.43 -2.73 11.72
C MET A 411 9.48 -3.51 12.52
N TYR A 412 9.49 -4.84 12.36
CA TYR A 412 10.37 -5.73 13.11
C TYR A 412 11.66 -6.01 12.34
N TRP A 413 12.57 -5.00 12.34
CA TRP A 413 13.83 -5.04 11.61
C TRP A 413 14.80 -6.11 12.12
N ASN A 414 15.02 -6.14 13.45
CA ASN A 414 15.89 -7.12 14.11
C ASN A 414 15.40 -7.43 15.54
N ALA A 415 15.88 -8.54 16.09
CA ALA A 415 15.50 -8.99 17.43
C ALA A 415 15.97 -8.05 18.55
N ALA A 416 17.08 -7.35 18.35
CA ALA A 416 17.64 -6.37 19.31
C ALA A 416 16.84 -5.06 19.36
N ARG A 417 16.01 -4.78 18.33
CA ARG A 417 15.22 -3.55 18.19
C ARG A 417 16.06 -2.26 18.27
N ASP A 418 17.26 -2.30 17.70
CA ASP A 418 18.22 -1.19 17.68
C ASP A 418 18.57 -0.68 16.27
N ASN A 419 17.86 -1.15 15.24
CA ASN A 419 18.06 -0.77 13.85
C ASN A 419 16.91 0.15 13.35
N GLY A 420 16.72 1.30 14.00
CA GLY A 420 15.67 2.27 13.65
C GLY A 420 14.26 1.79 14.03
N THR A 421 14.13 0.94 15.05
CA THR A 421 12.81 0.51 15.53
C THR A 421 12.10 1.66 16.25
N THR A 422 10.88 1.97 15.83
CA THR A 422 10.05 3.02 16.40
C THR A 422 9.34 2.56 17.68
N ASN A 423 8.81 3.50 18.45
CA ASN A 423 7.83 3.19 19.51
C ASN A 423 6.50 2.76 18.87
N PRO A 424 5.74 1.86 19.52
CA PRO A 424 4.40 1.54 19.06
C PRO A 424 3.48 2.77 19.13
N PRO A 425 2.54 2.92 18.16
CA PRO A 425 1.50 3.94 18.25
C PRO A 425 0.73 3.87 19.58
N PRO A 426 0.13 4.99 20.05
CA PRO A 426 -0.72 4.99 21.25
C PRO A 426 -1.79 3.89 21.18
N GLU A 427 -1.99 3.18 22.27
CA GLU A 427 -2.96 2.06 22.39
C GLU A 427 -2.66 0.83 21.52
N CYS A 428 -1.47 0.74 20.92
CA CYS A 428 -1.03 -0.43 20.18
C CYS A 428 -0.78 -1.61 21.14
N GLU A 429 -1.44 -2.73 20.87
CA GLU A 429 -1.21 -3.99 21.55
C GLU A 429 -0.25 -4.85 20.72
N LEU A 430 1.02 -4.89 21.12
CA LEU A 430 2.01 -5.73 20.45
C LEU A 430 1.76 -7.21 20.76
N PRO A 431 1.99 -8.12 19.80
CA PRO A 431 1.97 -9.56 20.08
C PRO A 431 3.13 -9.93 21.01
N ASP A 432 2.94 -10.99 21.81
CA ASP A 432 3.97 -11.52 22.71
C ASP A 432 5.24 -11.97 21.94
N GLU A 433 5.05 -12.45 20.71
CA GLU A 433 6.13 -12.91 19.82
C GLU A 433 5.74 -12.77 18.34
N TYR A 434 6.73 -12.67 17.47
CA TYR A 434 6.60 -12.83 16.02
C TYR A 434 7.14 -14.22 15.62
N PRO A 435 6.27 -15.18 15.24
CA PRO A 435 6.64 -16.59 15.11
C PRO A 435 7.72 -16.88 14.06
N LEU A 436 7.82 -16.03 13.04
CA LEU A 436 8.79 -16.19 11.95
C LEU A 436 10.09 -15.41 12.18
N GLY A 437 10.21 -14.72 13.33
CA GLY A 437 11.38 -13.88 13.63
C GLY A 437 11.36 -12.52 12.93
N SER A 438 12.48 -11.82 13.06
CA SER A 438 12.73 -10.50 12.48
C SER A 438 13.16 -10.59 11.01
N LEU A 439 13.18 -9.43 10.32
CA LEU A 439 13.72 -9.36 8.96
C LEU A 439 15.17 -9.85 8.88
N GLU A 440 16.03 -9.41 9.81
CA GLU A 440 17.45 -9.81 9.82
C GLU A 440 17.64 -11.32 9.89
N GLU A 441 16.81 -12.01 10.69
CA GLU A 441 16.83 -13.48 10.79
C GLU A 441 16.33 -14.14 9.51
N GLN A 442 15.30 -13.58 8.85
CA GLN A 442 14.70 -14.15 7.65
C GLN A 442 15.53 -13.94 6.38
N ILE A 443 16.32 -12.85 6.29
CA ILE A 443 17.20 -12.60 5.13
C ILE A 443 18.17 -13.76 4.92
N GLY A 444 18.72 -14.35 5.99
CA GLY A 444 19.68 -15.43 5.95
C GLY A 444 19.09 -16.84 5.76
N ASP A 445 17.77 -16.96 5.66
CA ASP A 445 17.07 -18.24 5.48
C ASP A 445 16.35 -18.30 4.13
N ASP A 446 16.90 -19.04 3.16
CA ASP A 446 16.33 -19.18 1.81
C ASP A 446 14.90 -19.71 1.82
N SER A 447 14.51 -20.45 2.85
CA SER A 447 13.15 -20.98 3.00
C SER A 447 12.18 -20.01 3.65
N SER A 448 12.63 -18.84 4.13
CA SER A 448 11.84 -17.87 4.85
C SER A 448 10.69 -17.29 4.02
N LEU A 449 9.71 -16.72 4.71
CA LEU A 449 8.62 -15.98 4.08
C LEU A 449 9.15 -14.78 3.29
N TYR A 450 10.13 -14.04 3.83
CA TYR A 450 10.78 -12.92 3.15
C TYR A 450 11.39 -13.32 1.79
N ASN A 451 12.18 -14.37 1.75
CA ASN A 451 12.80 -14.83 0.51
C ASN A 451 11.79 -15.42 -0.47
N TYR A 452 10.68 -15.98 0.02
CA TYR A 452 9.56 -16.37 -0.83
C TYR A 452 8.89 -15.15 -1.49
N TYR A 453 8.63 -14.06 -0.74
CA TYR A 453 8.12 -12.79 -1.31
C TYR A 453 9.05 -12.25 -2.40
N ARG A 454 10.36 -12.23 -2.16
CA ARG A 454 11.35 -11.79 -3.17
C ARG A 454 11.21 -12.57 -4.48
N GLN A 455 11.06 -13.90 -4.40
CA GLN A 455 10.91 -14.75 -5.59
C GLN A 455 9.60 -14.49 -6.32
N VAL A 456 8.47 -14.42 -5.61
CA VAL A 456 7.16 -14.12 -6.23
C VAL A 456 7.17 -12.76 -6.92
N ILE A 457 7.70 -11.73 -6.26
CA ILE A 457 7.79 -10.37 -6.82
C ILE A 457 8.72 -10.37 -8.04
N ALA A 458 9.86 -11.06 -7.98
CA ALA A 458 10.77 -11.16 -9.10
C ALA A 458 10.11 -11.82 -10.32
N ILE A 459 9.34 -12.90 -10.14
CA ILE A 459 8.56 -13.55 -11.22
C ILE A 459 7.56 -12.56 -11.84
N ARG A 460 6.79 -11.86 -11.00
CA ARG A 460 5.85 -10.85 -11.49
C ARG A 460 6.54 -9.76 -12.30
N ASN A 461 7.68 -9.25 -11.81
CA ASN A 461 8.41 -8.17 -12.46
C ASN A 461 9.13 -8.63 -13.75
N ALA A 462 9.51 -9.90 -13.85
CA ALA A 462 10.16 -10.48 -15.02
C ALA A 462 9.16 -10.95 -16.11
N MET A 463 7.89 -11.10 -15.79
CA MET A 463 6.86 -11.60 -16.70
C MET A 463 5.70 -10.59 -16.83
N PRO A 464 5.79 -9.60 -17.75
CA PRO A 464 4.79 -8.53 -17.88
C PRO A 464 3.35 -9.02 -18.06
N VAL A 465 3.16 -10.15 -18.69
CA VAL A 465 1.85 -10.79 -18.89
C VAL A 465 1.12 -11.11 -17.58
N ILE A 466 1.84 -11.27 -16.46
CA ILE A 466 1.22 -11.53 -15.15
C ILE A 466 0.43 -10.31 -14.67
N ALA A 467 1.04 -9.13 -14.75
CA ALA A 467 0.43 -7.90 -14.28
C ALA A 467 -0.59 -7.31 -15.27
N ARG A 468 -0.35 -7.45 -16.59
CA ARG A 468 -1.12 -6.77 -17.64
C ARG A 468 -2.12 -7.68 -18.34
N GLY A 469 -2.00 -9.00 -18.13
CA GLY A 469 -2.80 -9.99 -18.84
C GLY A 469 -4.26 -10.01 -18.42
N ASN A 470 -5.15 -10.11 -19.42
CA ASN A 470 -6.52 -10.52 -19.19
C ASN A 470 -6.55 -11.92 -18.58
N THR A 471 -7.30 -12.09 -17.52
CA THR A 471 -7.35 -13.35 -16.77
C THR A 471 -8.61 -14.15 -17.10
N THR A 472 -8.41 -15.43 -17.45
CA THR A 472 -9.48 -16.42 -17.61
C THR A 472 -9.18 -17.67 -16.80
N ALA A 473 -10.21 -18.39 -16.36
CA ALA A 473 -10.02 -19.70 -15.73
C ALA A 473 -9.63 -20.72 -16.83
N GLU A 474 -8.54 -21.46 -16.60
CA GLU A 474 -8.14 -22.58 -17.48
C GLU A 474 -8.92 -23.83 -17.04
N GLU A 475 -10.16 -23.95 -17.52
CA GLU A 475 -11.15 -24.92 -17.02
C GLU A 475 -10.67 -26.36 -17.03
N ALA A 476 -9.86 -26.76 -18.02
CA ALA A 476 -9.34 -28.12 -18.14
C ALA A 476 -8.36 -28.49 -17.01
N LEU A 477 -7.66 -27.50 -16.46
CA LEU A 477 -6.68 -27.64 -15.39
C LEU A 477 -7.19 -27.13 -14.03
N ASN A 478 -8.29 -26.38 -14.02
CA ASN A 478 -8.91 -25.80 -12.81
C ASN A 478 -9.79 -26.82 -12.09
N ILE A 479 -9.20 -27.92 -11.67
CA ILE A 479 -9.89 -29.09 -11.11
C ILE A 479 -9.29 -29.54 -9.78
N ASN A 480 -10.07 -30.27 -8.99
CA ASN A 480 -9.67 -30.74 -7.66
C ASN A 480 -9.23 -29.56 -6.78
N CYS A 481 -8.03 -29.64 -6.23
CA CYS A 481 -7.44 -28.56 -5.41
C CYS A 481 -6.40 -27.72 -6.19
N ILE A 482 -6.45 -27.78 -7.50
CA ILE A 482 -5.67 -26.92 -8.39
C ILE A 482 -6.53 -25.72 -8.80
N SER A 483 -6.03 -24.50 -8.57
CA SER A 483 -6.53 -23.31 -9.24
C SER A 483 -5.66 -23.02 -10.45
N ALA A 484 -6.28 -22.95 -11.63
CA ALA A 484 -5.57 -22.72 -12.89
C ALA A 484 -6.16 -21.51 -13.61
N GLN A 485 -5.30 -20.55 -13.92
CA GLN A 485 -5.65 -19.31 -14.62
C GLN A 485 -4.72 -19.10 -15.82
N ARG A 486 -5.30 -18.69 -16.94
CA ARG A 486 -4.57 -18.24 -18.13
C ARG A 486 -4.56 -16.73 -18.17
N LYS A 487 -3.41 -16.14 -18.48
CA LYS A 487 -3.26 -14.71 -18.71
C LYS A 487 -2.77 -14.47 -20.12
N THR A 488 -3.33 -13.44 -20.79
CA THR A 488 -2.97 -13.06 -22.15
C THR A 488 -2.76 -11.56 -22.26
N TRP A 489 -1.63 -11.14 -22.86
CA TRP A 489 -1.28 -9.75 -23.10
C TRP A 489 -0.51 -9.60 -24.42
N GLY A 490 -1.16 -9.01 -25.43
CA GLY A 490 -0.61 -8.99 -26.79
C GLY A 490 -0.40 -10.40 -27.34
N GLU A 491 0.84 -10.73 -27.67
CA GLU A 491 1.24 -12.08 -28.12
C GLU A 491 1.75 -12.96 -26.97
N GLU A 492 1.89 -12.41 -25.76
CA GLU A 492 2.34 -13.14 -24.58
C GLU A 492 1.18 -13.84 -23.87
N GLU A 493 1.44 -15.06 -23.45
CA GLU A 493 0.52 -15.80 -22.58
C GLU A 493 1.24 -16.65 -21.55
N CYS A 494 0.60 -16.88 -20.41
CA CYS A 494 1.05 -17.84 -19.42
C CYS A 494 -0.14 -18.54 -18.75
N ILE A 495 0.11 -19.73 -18.19
CA ILE A 495 -0.82 -20.45 -17.31
C ILE A 495 -0.20 -20.53 -15.93
N ILE A 496 -0.92 -20.05 -14.92
CA ILE A 496 -0.52 -20.13 -13.51
C ILE A 496 -1.34 -21.23 -12.86
N LEU A 497 -0.65 -22.25 -12.32
CA LEU A 497 -1.24 -23.36 -11.60
C LEU A 497 -0.84 -23.26 -10.12
N MET A 498 -1.82 -23.32 -9.23
CA MET A 498 -1.61 -23.27 -7.78
C MET A 498 -2.26 -24.49 -7.13
N ASN A 499 -1.45 -25.34 -6.48
CA ASN A 499 -1.94 -26.44 -5.66
C ASN A 499 -2.29 -25.92 -4.26
N ILE A 500 -3.53 -25.55 -4.05
CA ILE A 500 -4.01 -25.04 -2.76
C ILE A 500 -4.53 -26.21 -1.91
N ASN A 501 -3.61 -27.09 -1.53
CA ASN A 501 -3.85 -28.28 -0.75
C ASN A 501 -2.66 -28.55 0.18
N THR A 502 -2.89 -29.32 1.22
CA THR A 502 -1.86 -29.83 2.16
C THR A 502 -1.16 -31.11 1.66
N GLU A 503 -1.54 -31.59 0.47
CA GLU A 503 -0.96 -32.77 -0.18
C GLU A 503 -0.45 -32.42 -1.57
N ALA A 504 0.57 -33.14 -2.03
CA ALA A 504 1.08 -33.00 -3.39
C ALA A 504 0.03 -33.48 -4.42
N ALA A 505 0.08 -32.87 -5.60
CA ALA A 505 -0.79 -33.20 -6.72
C ALA A 505 0.02 -33.51 -7.99
N GLN A 506 -0.55 -34.37 -8.85
CA GLN A 506 -0.08 -34.58 -10.21
C GLN A 506 -1.10 -33.98 -11.18
N VAL A 507 -0.63 -33.15 -12.11
CA VAL A 507 -1.47 -32.51 -13.13
C VAL A 507 -1.10 -33.06 -14.48
N ASP A 508 -2.07 -33.61 -15.19
CA ASP A 508 -1.90 -34.09 -16.57
C ASP A 508 -1.87 -32.90 -17.55
N LEU A 509 -0.72 -32.67 -18.15
CA LEU A 509 -0.45 -31.66 -19.17
C LEU A 509 -0.28 -32.24 -20.56
N SER A 510 -0.73 -33.49 -20.82
CA SER A 510 -0.60 -34.12 -22.14
C SER A 510 -1.24 -33.32 -23.28
N ALA A 511 -2.30 -32.56 -23.00
CA ALA A 511 -2.93 -31.63 -23.95
C ALA A 511 -2.18 -30.29 -24.10
N TYR A 512 -1.12 -30.06 -23.34
CA TYR A 512 -0.28 -28.85 -23.30
C TYR A 512 1.18 -29.19 -23.63
N ALA A 513 1.40 -30.13 -24.56
CA ALA A 513 2.72 -30.65 -24.89
C ALA A 513 3.69 -29.60 -25.48
N ASP A 514 3.16 -28.48 -25.97
CA ASP A 514 3.86 -27.30 -26.46
C ASP A 514 4.06 -26.21 -25.38
N TRP A 515 3.83 -26.54 -24.11
CA TRP A 515 4.06 -25.64 -22.99
C TRP A 515 5.27 -26.13 -22.15
N THR A 516 5.99 -25.17 -21.58
CA THR A 516 7.16 -25.42 -20.73
C THR A 516 7.05 -24.70 -19.40
N LEU A 517 7.73 -25.21 -18.39
CA LEU A 517 7.80 -24.59 -17.05
C LEU A 517 8.78 -23.41 -17.10
N ALA A 518 8.27 -22.19 -16.98
CA ALA A 518 9.06 -20.96 -16.97
C ALA A 518 9.55 -20.59 -15.56
N ALA A 519 8.67 -20.73 -14.55
CA ALA A 519 9.00 -20.44 -13.17
C ALA A 519 8.17 -21.30 -12.22
N SER A 520 8.67 -21.48 -11.01
CA SER A 520 7.97 -22.24 -9.97
C SER A 520 8.29 -21.72 -8.57
N LEU A 521 7.36 -21.95 -7.64
CA LEU A 521 7.47 -21.57 -6.23
C LEU A 521 6.94 -22.70 -5.35
N SER A 522 7.71 -23.12 -4.38
CA SER A 522 7.30 -24.11 -3.40
C SER A 522 7.24 -23.52 -2.00
N ALA A 523 6.07 -23.57 -1.36
CA ALA A 523 5.92 -23.04 0.00
C ALA A 523 6.56 -23.97 1.05
N ASP A 524 6.56 -25.29 0.80
CA ASP A 524 7.10 -26.30 1.72
C ASP A 524 8.50 -26.83 1.34
N GLY A 525 9.10 -26.26 0.26
CA GLY A 525 10.39 -26.69 -0.26
C GLY A 525 10.35 -27.98 -1.11
N GLY A 526 9.15 -28.52 -1.41
CA GLY A 526 9.00 -29.70 -2.28
C GLY A 526 9.36 -29.38 -3.74
N GLU A 527 9.84 -30.39 -4.46
CA GLU A 527 10.25 -30.26 -5.86
C GLU A 527 9.04 -30.09 -6.80
N ILE A 528 9.13 -29.12 -7.72
CA ILE A 528 8.19 -28.92 -8.82
C ILE A 528 8.88 -29.36 -10.11
N ALA A 529 8.32 -30.36 -10.79
CA ALA A 529 8.90 -30.92 -11.99
C ALA A 529 7.85 -31.20 -13.07
N LEU A 530 8.17 -30.84 -14.31
CA LEU A 530 7.42 -31.20 -15.49
C LEU A 530 8.17 -32.31 -16.22
N ASP A 531 7.62 -33.51 -16.22
CA ASP A 531 8.19 -34.68 -16.90
C ASP A 531 7.14 -35.40 -17.75
N ALA A 532 7.46 -35.62 -19.02
CA ALA A 532 6.65 -36.37 -19.97
C ALA A 532 5.16 -35.96 -20.02
N GLY A 533 4.87 -34.67 -19.83
CA GLY A 533 3.51 -34.13 -19.81
C GLY A 533 2.77 -34.30 -18.49
N SER A 534 3.48 -34.68 -17.41
CA SER A 534 2.95 -34.68 -16.04
C SER A 534 3.67 -33.65 -15.18
N LEU A 535 2.92 -32.74 -14.57
CA LEU A 535 3.45 -31.74 -13.64
C LEU A 535 3.23 -32.18 -12.20
N SER A 536 4.33 -32.33 -11.45
CA SER A 536 4.31 -32.57 -10.01
C SER A 536 4.27 -31.23 -9.27
N LEU A 537 3.25 -31.03 -8.43
CA LEU A 537 3.10 -29.85 -7.57
C LEU A 537 3.04 -30.29 -6.10
N PRO A 538 4.01 -29.90 -5.25
CA PRO A 538 3.96 -30.15 -3.82
C PRO A 538 2.79 -29.42 -3.15
N ALA A 539 2.59 -29.63 -1.86
CA ALA A 539 1.64 -28.88 -1.08
C ALA A 539 1.93 -27.36 -1.19
N PHE A 540 0.91 -26.57 -1.45
CA PHE A 540 1.05 -25.13 -1.67
C PHE A 540 2.11 -24.73 -2.72
N GLY A 541 2.28 -25.58 -3.75
CA GLY A 541 3.18 -25.31 -4.89
C GLY A 541 2.51 -24.49 -5.98
N THR A 542 3.26 -23.61 -6.64
CA THR A 542 2.83 -22.79 -7.78
C THR A 542 3.75 -23.04 -8.98
N ALA A 543 3.18 -23.28 -10.16
CA ALA A 543 3.91 -23.40 -11.41
C ALA A 543 3.39 -22.37 -12.43
N ILE A 544 4.29 -21.81 -13.21
CA ILE A 544 3.98 -20.88 -14.29
C ILE A 544 4.48 -21.49 -15.58
N LEU A 545 3.55 -21.77 -16.49
CA LEU A 545 3.82 -22.33 -17.80
C LEU A 545 3.76 -21.23 -18.86
N VAL A 546 4.60 -21.36 -19.89
CA VAL A 546 4.58 -20.51 -21.09
C VAL A 546 4.63 -21.42 -22.33
N PRO A 547 4.17 -20.97 -23.51
CA PRO A 547 4.39 -21.69 -24.76
C PRO A 547 5.89 -21.96 -24.98
N ALA A 548 6.22 -23.16 -25.48
CA ALA A 548 7.58 -23.48 -25.89
C ALA A 548 7.99 -22.59 -27.08
N ALA A 549 9.23 -22.08 -27.08
CA ALA A 549 9.75 -21.19 -28.11
C ALA A 549 9.85 -21.86 -29.50
#